data_4ae6eb290aaadc8e5ab42cd5a80cf9f7
#
_entry.id   4ae6eb290aaadc8e5ab42cd5a80cf9f7
#
_cell.length_a   1.000
_cell.length_b   1.000
_cell.length_c   1.000
_cell.angle_alpha   90.00
_cell.angle_beta   90.00
_cell.angle_gamma   90.00
#
_symmetry.space_group_name_H-M   'P 1'
#
loop_
_entity.id
_entity.type
_entity.pdbx_description
1 polymer ?
#
loop_
_entity_poly.entity_id
_entity_poly.type
_entity_poly.pdbx_seq_one_letter_code
_entity_poly.pdbx_strand_id
1 'polypeptide(L)'
;SNGNGAHGNGAHGSAGNGAHGTAPAEGAAGPVLTTRQGHPVVDNKNNRTVGDRGPTVLENYHFLEKISHFDRERIPERVVHARGAGAHGYFETYGRVGDEPVERYTRARVFSGAGKRTPLFVRFSSVIHGGHSPETLRDPRGFSVKMYTEAGNWDIVGNNLQIFFIRDAMKFPDVVHAFKPDPVTNRQDPRRIFDFISLTPEATHMVTWLFSPWGIPANYREMRGSGVHAYKWVNAEGEATLVKYHWIPKAGERNLTQEQAEAIQGKDFNHATGDLYDAIARGDLPEWELQVQLLSDGEHPELEFDPLDPTKVWPPERFPLRPVGRMVLDRNPVNYFAEVEQVAFGTGVLVDGLDFSDDKLLQGRTFSYSDTQRYRVGPNYLQLPINAPKTHVATNQRDGQMTYHVDGVEAGENPHVNYEPSARHGLVTAQPTGKPHTPFVSGHVVRQTIGRENNFQQAGERWRAFEDWERDELVSNLVGALSQCGADIQRRMLWYFAQADAEYGRRVAEGLGAAVPTSAPPGTPASGLGAHAHEVYAEAGNAVG
;
A
#
# COMPACT_ATOMS: atom_id res chain seq x y z
N SER A 1 11.68 55.03 -6.28
CA SER A 1 12.83 54.19 -5.99
C SER A 1 12.38 52.85 -5.47
N ASN A 2 12.74 51.83 -6.25
CA ASN A 2 12.30 50.46 -6.16
C ASN A 2 12.89 49.71 -4.96
N GLY A 3 12.08 48.85 -4.35
CA GLY A 3 12.52 47.83 -3.41
C GLY A 3 11.75 46.56 -3.62
N ASN A 4 12.35 45.59 -4.32
CA ASN A 4 11.88 44.22 -4.45
C ASN A 4 11.98 43.50 -3.10
N GLY A 5 10.88 43.05 -2.57
CA GLY A 5 10.81 42.14 -1.44
C GLY A 5 10.56 40.72 -1.92
N ALA A 6 11.55 39.84 -1.78
CA ALA A 6 11.44 38.43 -2.02
C ALA A 6 10.54 37.78 -0.94
N HIS A 7 9.49 37.07 -1.34
CA HIS A 7 8.71 36.23 -0.45
C HIS A 7 9.49 34.93 -0.15
N GLY A 8 10.05 34.88 1.04
CA GLY A 8 10.60 33.66 1.61
C GLY A 8 9.47 32.76 2.12
N ASN A 9 9.46 31.50 1.70
CA ASN A 9 8.64 30.45 2.26
C ASN A 9 8.97 30.28 3.75
N GLY A 10 8.06 30.73 4.61
CA GLY A 10 8.14 30.53 6.05
C GLY A 10 7.90 29.06 6.38
N ALA A 11 8.97 28.35 6.72
CA ALA A 11 8.84 27.20 7.58
C ALA A 11 8.07 27.66 8.85
N HIS A 12 7.03 26.93 9.26
CA HIS A 12 6.47 27.07 10.59
C HIS A 12 7.53 26.67 11.61
N GLY A 13 8.46 27.59 11.85
CA GLY A 13 9.26 27.58 13.04
C GLY A 13 8.31 27.81 14.19
N SER A 14 8.22 26.87 15.11
CA SER A 14 7.64 27.10 16.41
C SER A 14 8.29 28.38 16.96
N ALA A 15 7.53 29.47 17.00
CA ALA A 15 7.93 30.64 17.73
C ALA A 15 8.19 30.19 19.16
N GLY A 16 9.45 30.15 19.55
CA GLY A 16 9.83 29.94 20.93
C GLY A 16 9.28 31.11 21.73
N ASN A 17 8.05 31.01 22.21
CA ASN A 17 7.59 31.83 23.33
C ASN A 17 8.52 31.45 24.47
N GLY A 18 9.45 32.34 24.77
CA GLY A 18 10.31 32.23 25.92
C GLY A 18 9.47 31.94 27.17
N ALA A 19 9.61 30.70 27.67
CA ALA A 19 8.94 30.31 28.89
C ALA A 19 9.36 31.30 29.99
N HIS A 20 8.43 32.13 30.44
CA HIS A 20 8.65 32.97 31.58
C HIS A 20 8.94 32.08 32.80
N GLY A 21 10.25 31.96 33.13
CA GLY A 21 10.61 31.93 34.55
C GLY A 21 10.77 30.60 35.24
N THR A 22 11.07 29.46 34.58
CA THR A 22 11.61 28.30 35.30
C THR A 22 12.86 27.77 34.63
N ALA A 23 13.98 27.88 35.31
CA ALA A 23 15.23 27.27 34.92
C ALA A 23 15.13 25.74 35.05
N PRO A 24 15.87 24.94 34.25
CA PRO A 24 16.09 23.53 34.52
C PRO A 24 16.59 23.32 35.94
N ALA A 25 16.28 22.13 36.54
CA ALA A 25 16.86 21.75 37.82
C ALA A 25 18.40 21.82 37.75
N GLU A 26 19.03 22.14 38.87
CA GLU A 26 20.49 22.31 38.96
C GLU A 26 21.20 21.04 38.43
N GLY A 27 22.12 21.24 37.46
CA GLY A 27 22.83 20.14 36.79
C GLY A 27 22.06 19.42 35.68
N ALA A 28 20.83 19.81 35.33
CA ALA A 28 20.06 19.21 34.25
C ALA A 28 20.34 19.92 32.91
N ALA A 29 20.55 19.14 31.86
CA ALA A 29 20.68 19.63 30.49
C ALA A 29 19.37 19.37 29.71
N GLY A 30 18.92 20.37 28.95
CA GLY A 30 17.77 20.25 28.08
C GLY A 30 16.61 21.17 28.42
N PRO A 31 15.56 21.18 27.58
CA PRO A 31 14.40 22.03 27.80
C PRO A 31 13.56 21.55 29.00
N VAL A 32 12.88 22.49 29.65
CA VAL A 32 12.04 22.20 30.81
C VAL A 32 10.80 21.40 30.40
N LEU A 33 10.51 20.32 31.12
CA LEU A 33 9.31 19.53 30.95
C LEU A 33 8.06 20.33 31.35
N THR A 34 7.03 20.29 30.53
CA THR A 34 5.73 20.91 30.82
C THR A 34 4.60 19.91 30.74
N THR A 35 3.45 20.23 31.36
CA THR A 35 2.17 19.61 31.03
C THR A 35 1.76 19.99 29.60
N ARG A 36 0.73 19.35 29.06
CA ARG A 36 0.15 19.75 27.76
C ARG A 36 -0.55 21.12 27.82
N GLN A 37 -0.84 21.63 29.03
CA GLN A 37 -1.36 23.00 29.25
C GLN A 37 -0.23 24.02 29.33
N GLY A 38 1.03 23.63 29.20
CA GLY A 38 2.18 24.51 29.21
C GLY A 38 2.75 24.83 30.60
N HIS A 39 2.23 24.24 31.67
CA HIS A 39 2.76 24.48 33.02
C HIS A 39 4.06 23.70 33.25
N PRO A 40 5.14 24.31 33.72
CA PRO A 40 6.37 23.64 34.09
C PRO A 40 6.12 22.56 35.15
N VAL A 41 6.72 21.38 34.94
CA VAL A 41 6.62 20.26 35.86
C VAL A 41 7.82 20.26 36.81
N VAL A 42 7.55 20.47 38.09
CA VAL A 42 8.60 20.54 39.12
C VAL A 42 8.95 19.19 39.72
N ASP A 43 8.07 18.21 39.62
CA ASP A 43 8.33 16.82 40.01
C ASP A 43 7.61 15.85 39.06
N ASN A 44 8.38 15.08 38.29
CA ASN A 44 7.87 14.06 37.35
C ASN A 44 7.97 12.62 37.89
N LYS A 45 8.48 12.43 39.11
CA LYS A 45 8.77 11.11 39.69
C LYS A 45 7.83 10.74 40.83
N ASN A 46 7.32 11.72 41.55
CA ASN A 46 6.53 11.49 42.76
C ASN A 46 5.14 12.11 42.61
N ASN A 47 4.13 11.40 43.09
CA ASN A 47 2.79 11.95 43.23
C ASN A 47 2.65 12.66 44.57
N ARG A 48 1.55 13.39 44.72
CA ARG A 48 1.21 14.03 45.99
C ARG A 48 0.56 13.02 46.95
N THR A 49 1.04 12.98 48.15
CA THR A 49 0.57 12.07 49.22
C THR A 49 0.37 12.80 50.53
N VAL A 50 -0.43 12.24 51.40
CA VAL A 50 -0.57 12.72 52.80
C VAL A 50 0.60 12.12 53.62
N GLY A 51 1.65 12.93 53.81
CA GLY A 51 2.92 12.44 54.36
C GLY A 51 3.65 11.51 53.38
N ASP A 52 4.79 10.94 53.83
CA ASP A 52 5.66 10.11 53.02
C ASP A 52 5.11 8.69 52.74
N ARG A 53 4.18 8.22 53.58
CA ARG A 53 3.54 6.90 53.51
C ARG A 53 2.03 6.91 53.46
N GLY A 54 1.44 8.11 53.38
CA GLY A 54 -0.01 8.28 53.37
C GLY A 54 -0.65 8.01 52.03
N PRO A 55 -1.98 8.09 51.95
CA PRO A 55 -2.68 7.89 50.68
C PRO A 55 -2.30 8.96 49.66
N THR A 56 -2.30 8.55 48.38
CA THR A 56 -2.17 9.44 47.23
C THR A 56 -3.43 10.32 47.10
N VAL A 57 -3.25 11.59 46.79
CA VAL A 57 -4.33 12.51 46.47
C VAL A 57 -4.40 12.80 44.99
N LEU A 58 -5.62 12.99 44.44
CA LEU A 58 -5.84 13.27 43.02
C LEU A 58 -5.53 14.71 42.62
N GLU A 59 -5.30 15.61 43.59
CA GLU A 59 -4.95 17.02 43.38
C GLU A 59 -3.55 17.18 42.75
N ASN A 60 -3.31 16.52 41.65
CA ASN A 60 -2.09 16.60 40.87
C ASN A 60 -2.44 16.47 39.39
N TYR A 61 -2.62 17.61 38.71
CA TYR A 61 -3.01 17.62 37.31
C TYR A 61 -2.01 16.91 36.40
N HIS A 62 -0.71 17.09 36.65
CA HIS A 62 0.33 16.40 35.90
C HIS A 62 0.22 14.87 36.00
N PHE A 63 -0.03 14.34 37.19
CA PHE A 63 -0.25 12.90 37.39
C PHE A 63 -1.46 12.40 36.59
N LEU A 64 -2.59 13.10 36.67
CA LEU A 64 -3.81 12.74 35.94
C LEU A 64 -3.56 12.74 34.42
N GLU A 65 -2.91 13.79 33.90
CA GLU A 65 -2.60 13.91 32.48
C GLU A 65 -1.64 12.81 32.02
N LYS A 66 -0.57 12.55 32.77
CA LYS A 66 0.44 11.55 32.44
C LYS A 66 -0.16 10.13 32.38
N ILE A 67 -0.92 9.73 33.39
CA ILE A 67 -1.56 8.40 33.43
C ILE A 67 -2.64 8.29 32.35
N SER A 68 -3.52 9.26 32.23
CA SER A 68 -4.61 9.20 31.27
C SER A 68 -4.11 9.21 29.82
N HIS A 69 -2.99 9.87 29.53
CA HIS A 69 -2.36 9.79 28.21
C HIS A 69 -1.78 8.40 27.95
N PHE A 70 -1.04 7.86 28.92
CA PHE A 70 -0.46 6.52 28.83
C PHE A 70 -1.53 5.46 28.53
N ASP A 71 -2.68 5.52 29.20
CA ASP A 71 -3.78 4.57 29.00
C ASP A 71 -4.35 4.58 27.57
N ARG A 72 -4.07 5.61 26.79
CA ARG A 72 -4.56 5.82 25.42
C ARG A 72 -3.44 5.93 24.37
N GLU A 73 -2.25 5.41 24.66
CA GLU A 73 -1.12 5.39 23.73
C GLU A 73 -1.22 4.30 22.66
N ARG A 74 -2.42 3.82 22.39
CA ARG A 74 -2.72 2.87 21.33
C ARG A 74 -3.92 3.34 20.52
N ILE A 75 -3.85 3.10 19.21
CA ILE A 75 -5.00 3.10 18.31
C ILE A 75 -5.14 1.68 17.76
N PRO A 76 -6.29 1.29 17.19
CA PRO A 76 -6.39 0.01 16.50
C PRO A 76 -5.25 -0.12 15.47
N GLU A 77 -4.57 -1.25 15.47
CA GLU A 77 -3.61 -1.53 14.40
C GLU A 77 -4.33 -1.72 13.07
N ARG A 78 -3.62 -1.57 11.94
CA ARG A 78 -4.19 -1.84 10.62
C ARG A 78 -4.67 -3.28 10.57
N VAL A 79 -5.86 -3.51 9.99
CA VAL A 79 -6.44 -4.85 9.83
C VAL A 79 -5.54 -5.78 9.02
N VAL A 80 -4.79 -5.22 8.09
CA VAL A 80 -3.64 -5.80 7.39
C VAL A 80 -2.55 -4.74 7.31
N HIS A 81 -1.28 -5.14 7.14
CA HIS A 81 -0.13 -4.24 7.12
C HIS A 81 0.21 -3.58 8.48
N ALA A 82 -0.08 -4.24 9.60
CA ALA A 82 0.16 -3.69 10.92
C ALA A 82 1.65 -3.46 11.21
N ARG A 83 2.51 -4.44 10.87
CA ARG A 83 3.96 -4.34 11.01
C ARG A 83 4.56 -3.58 9.85
N GLY A 84 5.31 -2.51 10.12
CA GLY A 84 5.96 -1.75 9.06
C GLY A 84 6.92 -0.69 9.54
N ALA A 85 7.61 -0.08 8.57
CA ALA A 85 8.54 1.03 8.74
C ALA A 85 8.29 2.08 7.65
N GLY A 86 8.70 3.32 7.89
CA GLY A 86 8.51 4.38 6.92
C GLY A 86 9.66 5.36 6.88
N ALA A 87 9.73 6.14 5.80
CA ALA A 87 10.70 7.18 5.61
C ALA A 87 10.16 8.30 4.71
N HIS A 88 10.71 9.49 4.87
CA HIS A 88 10.50 10.63 3.99
C HIS A 88 11.50 10.61 2.84
N GLY A 89 11.13 11.29 1.77
CA GLY A 89 11.98 11.48 0.63
C GLY A 89 11.35 12.36 -0.43
N TYR A 90 11.76 12.16 -1.66
CA TYR A 90 11.23 12.88 -2.81
C TYR A 90 11.14 11.97 -4.05
N PHE A 91 10.19 12.29 -4.91
CA PHE A 91 10.09 11.80 -6.27
C PHE A 91 10.63 12.86 -7.22
N GLU A 92 11.57 12.49 -8.09
CA GLU A 92 12.11 13.37 -9.14
C GLU A 92 11.65 12.84 -10.49
N THR A 93 10.84 13.63 -11.19
CA THR A 93 10.31 13.24 -12.50
C THR A 93 11.35 13.43 -13.60
N TYR A 94 11.32 12.55 -14.61
CA TYR A 94 12.11 12.72 -15.84
C TYR A 94 11.41 13.61 -16.88
N GLY A 95 10.13 13.96 -16.69
CA GLY A 95 9.32 14.72 -17.64
C GLY A 95 9.00 13.96 -18.93
N ARG A 96 9.27 12.65 -18.94
CA ARG A 96 9.11 11.77 -20.10
C ARG A 96 8.78 10.34 -19.68
N VAL A 97 8.26 9.57 -20.62
CA VAL A 97 8.03 8.11 -20.50
C VAL A 97 8.95 7.42 -21.51
N GLY A 98 10.06 6.84 -21.04
CA GLY A 98 11.12 6.46 -21.95
C GLY A 98 11.62 7.66 -22.74
N ASP A 99 11.49 7.66 -24.07
CA ASP A 99 11.93 8.76 -24.94
C ASP A 99 10.81 9.73 -25.34
N GLU A 100 9.56 9.50 -24.91
CA GLU A 100 8.41 10.31 -25.29
C GLU A 100 8.04 11.32 -24.19
N PRO A 101 7.54 12.53 -24.53
CA PRO A 101 7.01 13.48 -23.56
C PRO A 101 5.88 12.86 -22.75
N VAL A 102 5.88 13.05 -21.43
CA VAL A 102 4.86 12.47 -20.54
C VAL A 102 3.46 13.03 -20.81
N GLU A 103 3.38 14.26 -21.29
CA GLU A 103 2.13 14.97 -21.61
C GLU A 103 1.30 14.26 -22.72
N ARG A 104 1.95 13.44 -23.53
CA ARG A 104 1.26 12.56 -24.50
C ARG A 104 0.28 11.61 -23.80
N TYR A 105 0.59 11.19 -22.59
CA TYR A 105 -0.14 10.15 -21.87
C TYR A 105 -0.94 10.69 -20.68
N THR A 106 -0.42 11.71 -19.99
CA THR A 106 -1.10 12.27 -18.81
C THR A 106 -0.84 13.76 -18.65
N ARG A 107 -1.86 14.48 -18.20
CA ARG A 107 -1.76 15.88 -17.78
C ARG A 107 -1.39 16.03 -16.30
N ALA A 108 -1.14 14.93 -15.59
CA ALA A 108 -0.80 14.97 -14.17
C ALA A 108 0.52 15.74 -13.93
N ARG A 109 0.41 16.88 -13.24
CA ARG A 109 1.52 17.82 -13.05
C ARG A 109 2.72 17.24 -12.31
N VAL A 110 2.52 16.19 -11.52
CA VAL A 110 3.61 15.50 -10.80
C VAL A 110 4.68 14.94 -11.75
N PHE A 111 4.30 14.60 -12.98
CA PHE A 111 5.21 14.07 -14.00
C PHE A 111 5.80 15.12 -14.94
N SER A 112 5.25 16.33 -14.97
CA SER A 112 5.71 17.39 -15.86
C SER A 112 6.95 18.11 -15.31
N GLY A 113 7.82 18.60 -16.19
CA GLY A 113 9.00 19.39 -15.83
C GLY A 113 10.16 18.54 -15.32
N ALA A 114 11.03 18.09 -16.24
CA ALA A 114 12.18 17.24 -15.93
C ALA A 114 13.00 17.79 -14.74
N GLY A 115 13.33 16.92 -13.80
CA GLY A 115 14.09 17.27 -12.59
C GLY A 115 13.26 17.89 -11.47
N LYS A 116 11.95 18.08 -11.66
CA LYS A 116 11.08 18.56 -10.58
C LYS A 116 10.96 17.52 -9.48
N ARG A 117 11.12 17.97 -8.23
CA ARG A 117 11.01 17.13 -7.04
C ARG A 117 9.71 17.36 -6.32
N THR A 118 9.06 16.24 -5.96
CA THR A 118 7.82 16.20 -5.17
C THR A 118 8.13 15.49 -3.86
N PRO A 119 7.89 16.12 -2.69
CA PRO A 119 8.07 15.45 -1.39
C PRO A 119 7.16 14.22 -1.29
N LEU A 120 7.64 13.19 -0.58
CA LEU A 120 6.86 11.98 -0.36
C LEU A 120 7.13 11.35 1.00
N PHE A 121 6.24 10.45 1.39
CA PHE A 121 6.42 9.51 2.48
C PHE A 121 6.12 8.10 1.99
N VAL A 122 7.01 7.17 2.30
CA VAL A 122 6.81 5.75 1.99
C VAL A 122 6.61 4.96 3.27
N ARG A 123 5.74 3.93 3.21
CA ARG A 123 5.62 2.93 4.24
C ARG A 123 5.73 1.53 3.64
N PHE A 124 6.69 0.76 4.16
CA PHE A 124 6.85 -0.67 3.90
C PHE A 124 6.20 -1.46 5.03
N SER A 125 5.69 -2.65 4.74
CA SER A 125 5.03 -3.48 5.76
C SER A 125 4.99 -4.95 5.36
N SER A 126 4.83 -5.86 6.34
CA SER A 126 4.22 -7.17 6.09
C SER A 126 2.69 -7.00 5.94
N VAL A 127 1.94 -8.08 5.73
CA VAL A 127 0.49 -8.00 5.46
C VAL A 127 -0.35 -8.61 6.57
N ILE A 128 -0.12 -9.89 6.89
CA ILE A 128 -1.07 -10.69 7.69
C ILE A 128 -0.83 -10.57 9.19
N HIS A 129 0.41 -10.39 9.60
CA HIS A 129 0.82 -10.48 10.99
C HIS A 129 0.67 -9.17 11.75
N GLY A 130 0.55 -9.26 13.10
CA GLY A 130 0.39 -8.10 13.98
C GLY A 130 1.62 -7.19 14.05
N GLY A 131 1.46 -6.02 14.66
CA GLY A 131 2.45 -4.94 14.67
C GLY A 131 3.81 -5.26 15.30
N HIS A 132 3.92 -6.35 16.08
CA HIS A 132 5.15 -6.78 16.73
C HIS A 132 5.69 -8.11 16.18
N SER A 133 5.21 -8.56 15.02
CA SER A 133 5.70 -9.77 14.36
C SER A 133 7.10 -9.58 13.76
N PRO A 134 7.84 -10.67 13.52
CA PRO A 134 9.10 -10.60 12.78
C PRO A 134 8.93 -10.13 11.34
N GLU A 135 9.95 -9.51 10.78
CA GLU A 135 9.94 -8.98 9.41
C GLU A 135 10.40 -9.99 8.34
N THR A 136 10.79 -11.20 8.75
CA THR A 136 11.20 -12.29 7.84
C THR A 136 10.16 -13.38 7.65
N LEU A 137 8.91 -13.12 8.01
CA LEU A 137 7.82 -14.05 7.74
C LEU A 137 7.49 -14.07 6.24
N ARG A 138 7.10 -15.26 5.74
CA ARG A 138 6.59 -15.41 4.38
C ARG A 138 5.23 -14.75 4.27
N ASP A 139 5.21 -13.63 3.54
CA ASP A 139 4.05 -12.76 3.45
C ASP A 139 4.26 -11.79 2.28
N PRO A 140 3.26 -11.35 1.55
CA PRO A 140 3.42 -10.17 0.69
C PRO A 140 3.91 -8.99 1.51
N ARG A 141 4.64 -8.08 0.90
CA ARG A 141 5.05 -6.83 1.54
C ARG A 141 4.24 -5.69 0.96
N GLY A 142 3.77 -4.80 1.84
CA GLY A 142 3.22 -3.52 1.43
C GLY A 142 4.33 -2.58 0.98
N PHE A 143 4.02 -1.79 -0.04
CA PHE A 143 4.88 -0.74 -0.58
C PHE A 143 3.97 0.44 -0.93
N SER A 144 3.73 1.32 0.05
CA SER A 144 2.79 2.43 -0.09
C SER A 144 3.53 3.75 -0.11
N VAL A 145 3.27 4.54 -1.15
CA VAL A 145 3.92 5.84 -1.38
C VAL A 145 2.85 6.92 -1.40
N LYS A 146 2.98 7.93 -0.56
CA LYS A 146 2.19 9.17 -0.59
C LYS A 146 3.05 10.29 -1.15
N MET A 147 2.65 10.86 -2.27
CA MET A 147 3.28 12.04 -2.86
C MET A 147 2.48 13.29 -2.54
N TYR A 148 3.14 14.28 -1.94
CA TYR A 148 2.55 15.59 -1.65
C TYR A 148 2.77 16.50 -2.85
N THR A 149 1.92 16.33 -3.89
CA THR A 149 2.09 17.06 -5.14
C THR A 149 1.56 18.50 -5.03
N GLU A 150 1.95 19.34 -5.98
CA GLU A 150 1.41 20.70 -6.11
C GLU A 150 -0.10 20.74 -6.44
N ALA A 151 -0.65 19.62 -6.94
CA ALA A 151 -2.06 19.46 -7.29
C ALA A 151 -2.86 18.69 -6.21
N GLY A 152 -2.26 18.41 -5.06
CA GLY A 152 -2.84 17.60 -3.99
C GLY A 152 -2.07 16.31 -3.75
N ASN A 153 -2.53 15.50 -2.80
CA ASN A 153 -1.91 14.21 -2.51
C ASN A 153 -2.23 13.18 -3.60
N TRP A 154 -1.25 12.35 -3.88
CA TRP A 154 -1.40 11.16 -4.70
C TRP A 154 -0.77 9.96 -4.01
N ASP A 155 -1.52 8.86 -3.89
CA ASP A 155 -1.06 7.63 -3.26
C ASP A 155 -0.94 6.49 -4.27
N ILE A 156 0.18 5.75 -4.23
CA ILE A 156 0.31 4.42 -4.81
C ILE A 156 0.35 3.42 -3.66
N VAL A 157 -0.69 2.63 -3.51
CA VAL A 157 -0.81 1.63 -2.44
C VAL A 157 -0.53 0.24 -3.02
N GLY A 158 0.74 -0.10 -3.05
CA GLY A 158 1.27 -1.26 -3.75
C GLY A 158 1.80 -2.37 -2.84
N ASN A 159 2.32 -3.40 -3.48
CA ASN A 159 2.98 -4.55 -2.87
C ASN A 159 4.32 -4.83 -3.58
N ASN A 160 5.15 -5.69 -2.94
CA ASN A 160 6.36 -6.19 -3.59
C ASN A 160 6.05 -7.15 -4.75
N LEU A 161 4.97 -7.93 -4.64
CA LEU A 161 4.50 -8.81 -5.69
C LEU A 161 3.53 -8.06 -6.61
N GLN A 162 3.62 -8.34 -7.91
CA GLN A 162 2.91 -7.56 -8.95
C GLN A 162 1.44 -7.93 -9.07
N ILE A 163 1.00 -8.98 -8.41
CA ILE A 163 -0.31 -9.58 -8.51
C ILE A 163 -0.92 -9.82 -7.13
N PHE A 164 -2.18 -10.23 -7.11
CA PHE A 164 -2.91 -10.56 -5.90
C PHE A 164 -3.58 -11.95 -6.01
N PHE A 165 -4.14 -12.44 -4.91
CA PHE A 165 -4.74 -13.79 -4.82
C PHE A 165 -6.08 -13.92 -5.54
N ILE A 166 -6.83 -12.83 -5.63
CA ILE A 166 -8.24 -12.80 -6.03
C ILE A 166 -8.53 -11.62 -6.95
N ARG A 167 -9.61 -11.71 -7.74
CA ARG A 167 -10.06 -10.69 -8.70
C ARG A 167 -11.16 -9.78 -8.18
N ASP A 168 -11.94 -10.23 -7.21
CA ASP A 168 -13.09 -9.51 -6.70
C ASP A 168 -12.88 -9.17 -5.22
N ALA A 169 -13.07 -7.91 -4.86
CA ALA A 169 -12.94 -7.44 -3.48
C ALA A 169 -13.91 -8.12 -2.51
N MET A 170 -15.00 -8.70 -3.00
CA MET A 170 -15.92 -9.50 -2.18
C MET A 170 -15.20 -10.66 -1.47
N LYS A 171 -14.16 -11.23 -2.09
CA LYS A 171 -13.36 -12.32 -1.51
C LYS A 171 -12.24 -11.85 -0.58
N PHE A 172 -12.00 -10.53 -0.48
CA PHE A 172 -10.85 -10.01 0.28
C PHE A 172 -10.91 -10.38 1.78
N PRO A 173 -12.03 -10.18 2.49
CA PRO A 173 -12.12 -10.61 3.89
C PRO A 173 -11.85 -12.11 4.08
N ASP A 174 -12.34 -12.93 3.17
CA ASP A 174 -12.21 -14.39 3.27
C ASP A 174 -10.76 -14.85 3.07
N VAL A 175 -10.05 -14.33 2.07
CA VAL A 175 -8.64 -14.66 1.89
C VAL A 175 -7.81 -14.21 3.10
N VAL A 176 -8.10 -13.03 3.63
CA VAL A 176 -7.40 -12.53 4.82
C VAL A 176 -7.70 -13.38 6.04
N HIS A 177 -8.95 -13.77 6.28
CA HIS A 177 -9.33 -14.67 7.38
C HIS A 177 -8.66 -16.04 7.26
N ALA A 178 -8.53 -16.58 6.04
CA ALA A 178 -7.85 -17.86 5.82
C ALA A 178 -6.35 -17.79 6.18
N PHE A 179 -5.69 -16.66 5.91
CA PHE A 179 -4.27 -16.45 6.19
C PHE A 179 -3.98 -16.02 7.64
N LYS A 180 -4.95 -15.40 8.31
CA LYS A 180 -4.80 -14.98 9.72
C LYS A 180 -4.87 -16.18 10.67
N PRO A 181 -4.41 -16.00 11.93
CA PRO A 181 -4.55 -17.01 12.95
C PRO A 181 -5.99 -17.54 13.10
N ASP A 182 -6.10 -18.80 13.46
CA ASP A 182 -7.38 -19.44 13.76
C ASP A 182 -8.17 -18.66 14.84
N PRO A 183 -9.45 -18.36 14.63
CA PRO A 183 -10.22 -17.50 15.52
C PRO A 183 -10.49 -18.09 16.91
N VAL A 184 -10.29 -19.40 17.09
CA VAL A 184 -10.47 -20.09 18.39
C VAL A 184 -9.14 -20.20 19.13
N THR A 185 -8.09 -20.62 18.44
CA THR A 185 -6.79 -20.94 19.05
C THR A 185 -5.79 -19.79 18.99
N ASN A 186 -6.05 -18.78 18.13
CA ASN A 186 -5.13 -17.68 17.78
C ASN A 186 -3.76 -18.17 17.24
N ARG A 187 -3.75 -19.34 16.61
CA ARG A 187 -2.53 -19.95 16.03
C ARG A 187 -2.59 -19.93 14.51
N GLN A 188 -1.45 -19.66 13.87
CA GLN A 188 -1.28 -19.81 12.43
C GLN A 188 -1.46 -21.28 12.04
N ASP A 189 -2.19 -21.53 10.95
CA ASP A 189 -2.49 -22.88 10.50
C ASP A 189 -2.49 -22.96 8.96
N PRO A 190 -1.48 -23.62 8.33
CA PRO A 190 -1.42 -23.78 6.89
C PRO A 190 -2.62 -24.51 6.28
N ARG A 191 -3.33 -25.34 7.07
CA ARG A 191 -4.53 -26.04 6.60
C ARG A 191 -5.64 -25.08 6.24
N ARG A 192 -5.81 -23.99 6.99
CA ARG A 192 -6.78 -22.93 6.70
C ARG A 192 -6.46 -22.23 5.38
N ILE A 193 -5.17 -21.89 5.19
CA ILE A 193 -4.67 -21.23 3.99
C ILE A 193 -4.99 -22.08 2.75
N PHE A 194 -4.58 -23.33 2.75
CA PHE A 194 -4.74 -24.20 1.59
C PHE A 194 -6.16 -24.77 1.44
N ASP A 195 -6.98 -24.79 2.49
CA ASP A 195 -8.40 -25.03 2.36
C ASP A 195 -9.04 -23.96 1.45
N PHE A 196 -8.83 -22.69 1.75
CA PHE A 196 -9.32 -21.58 0.92
C PHE A 196 -8.71 -21.60 -0.50
N ILE A 197 -7.38 -21.71 -0.61
CA ILE A 197 -6.67 -21.64 -1.90
C ILE A 197 -7.05 -22.80 -2.80
N SER A 198 -7.19 -24.02 -2.28
CA SER A 198 -7.55 -25.20 -3.07
C SER A 198 -8.96 -25.10 -3.70
N LEU A 199 -9.79 -24.19 -3.21
CA LEU A 199 -11.10 -23.87 -3.75
C LEU A 199 -11.13 -22.50 -4.48
N THR A 200 -9.95 -21.90 -4.67
CA THR A 200 -9.78 -20.58 -5.32
C THR A 200 -8.66 -20.68 -6.36
N PRO A 201 -8.91 -21.32 -7.52
CA PRO A 201 -7.85 -21.60 -8.53
C PRO A 201 -7.16 -20.35 -9.06
N GLU A 202 -7.80 -19.19 -9.05
CA GLU A 202 -7.22 -17.89 -9.43
C GLU A 202 -6.02 -17.49 -8.55
N ALA A 203 -5.90 -18.06 -7.34
CA ALA A 203 -4.80 -17.80 -6.42
C ALA A 203 -3.51 -18.54 -6.78
N THR A 204 -3.53 -19.49 -7.73
CA THR A 204 -2.38 -20.36 -8.06
C THR A 204 -1.16 -19.54 -8.47
N HIS A 205 -1.33 -18.50 -9.27
CA HIS A 205 -0.23 -17.62 -9.70
C HIS A 205 0.40 -16.90 -8.50
N MET A 206 -0.40 -16.31 -7.64
CA MET A 206 0.10 -15.61 -6.44
C MET A 206 0.76 -16.58 -5.46
N VAL A 207 0.25 -17.78 -5.28
CA VAL A 207 0.85 -18.83 -4.44
C VAL A 207 2.23 -19.22 -4.97
N THR A 208 2.39 -19.33 -6.28
CA THR A 208 3.67 -19.63 -6.92
C THR A 208 4.72 -18.55 -6.59
N TRP A 209 4.34 -17.27 -6.62
CA TRP A 209 5.20 -16.18 -6.20
C TRP A 209 5.48 -16.19 -4.69
N LEU A 210 4.42 -16.33 -3.89
CA LEU A 210 4.52 -16.17 -2.43
C LEU A 210 5.35 -17.26 -1.77
N PHE A 211 5.24 -18.51 -2.23
CA PHE A 211 5.99 -19.63 -1.67
C PHE A 211 7.39 -19.78 -2.24
N SER A 212 7.74 -19.03 -3.27
CA SER A 212 9.12 -18.86 -3.74
C SER A 212 9.92 -17.95 -2.80
N PRO A 213 11.23 -17.77 -3.00
CA PRO A 213 12.03 -16.79 -2.25
C PRO A 213 11.47 -15.35 -2.31
N TRP A 214 10.74 -14.99 -3.35
CA TRP A 214 10.11 -13.67 -3.50
C TRP A 214 9.08 -13.34 -2.41
N GLY A 215 8.58 -14.34 -1.70
CA GLY A 215 7.71 -14.16 -0.54
C GLY A 215 8.43 -13.65 0.70
N ILE A 216 9.77 -13.64 0.71
CA ILE A 216 10.60 -13.12 1.81
C ILE A 216 11.71 -12.23 1.25
N PRO A 217 11.45 -10.96 0.96
CA PRO A 217 12.50 -10.00 0.62
C PRO A 217 13.53 -9.88 1.75
N ALA A 218 14.79 -9.72 1.39
CA ALA A 218 15.88 -9.65 2.36
C ALA A 218 15.79 -8.44 3.29
N ASN A 219 15.34 -7.31 2.75
CA ASN A 219 15.07 -6.07 3.46
C ASN A 219 14.21 -5.15 2.57
N TYR A 220 13.87 -3.95 3.05
CA TYR A 220 13.05 -3.03 2.28
C TYR A 220 13.79 -2.31 1.15
N ARG A 221 15.10 -2.11 1.26
CA ARG A 221 15.91 -1.39 0.25
C ARG A 221 16.17 -2.20 -1.02
N GLU A 222 16.18 -3.51 -0.92
CA GLU A 222 16.41 -4.48 -2.00
C GLU A 222 15.11 -5.16 -2.45
N MET A 223 13.99 -4.46 -2.32
CA MET A 223 12.65 -4.95 -2.63
C MET A 223 12.01 -4.07 -3.69
N ARG A 224 11.48 -4.68 -4.77
CA ARG A 224 10.64 -3.95 -5.72
C ARG A 224 9.30 -3.58 -5.13
N GLY A 225 8.62 -2.61 -5.75
CA GLY A 225 7.23 -2.30 -5.51
C GLY A 225 6.40 -2.34 -6.78
N SER A 226 5.11 -2.60 -6.64
CA SER A 226 4.15 -2.58 -7.74
C SER A 226 2.83 -1.96 -7.29
N GLY A 227 2.20 -1.19 -8.16
CA GLY A 227 0.84 -0.71 -7.95
C GLY A 227 -0.22 -1.81 -8.01
N VAL A 228 0.14 -3.02 -8.44
CA VAL A 228 -0.71 -4.21 -8.63
C VAL A 228 -1.75 -4.00 -9.73
N HIS A 229 -2.62 -3.00 -9.58
CA HIS A 229 -3.72 -2.70 -10.49
C HIS A 229 -3.26 -1.94 -11.74
N ALA A 230 -4.04 -2.04 -12.81
CA ALA A 230 -4.03 -1.05 -13.84
C ALA A 230 -4.83 0.18 -13.39
N TYR A 231 -4.27 1.36 -13.62
CA TYR A 231 -4.93 2.66 -13.49
C TYR A 231 -5.06 3.29 -14.87
N LYS A 232 -5.65 4.47 -14.95
CA LYS A 232 -5.67 5.26 -16.19
C LYS A 232 -4.86 6.53 -16.04
N TRP A 233 -4.06 6.83 -17.04
CA TRP A 233 -3.51 8.15 -17.32
C TRP A 233 -4.40 8.85 -18.33
N VAL A 234 -4.70 10.12 -18.08
CA VAL A 234 -5.57 10.93 -18.96
C VAL A 234 -4.79 12.16 -19.40
N ASN A 235 -4.65 12.35 -20.72
CA ASN A 235 -3.96 13.49 -21.29
C ASN A 235 -4.87 14.73 -21.39
N ALA A 236 -4.35 15.84 -21.94
CA ALA A 236 -5.09 17.10 -22.11
C ALA A 236 -6.30 16.97 -23.03
N GLU A 237 -6.25 16.02 -23.97
CA GLU A 237 -7.33 15.74 -24.92
C GLU A 237 -8.43 14.83 -24.37
N GLY A 238 -8.27 14.32 -23.13
CA GLY A 238 -9.20 13.40 -22.49
C GLY A 238 -9.02 11.95 -22.93
N GLU A 239 -7.94 11.63 -23.62
CA GLU A 239 -7.61 10.27 -24.03
C GLU A 239 -7.00 9.52 -22.84
N ALA A 240 -7.45 8.27 -22.63
CA ALA A 240 -6.99 7.43 -21.55
C ALA A 240 -6.03 6.36 -22.04
N THR A 241 -5.02 6.10 -21.22
CA THR A 241 -4.07 5.01 -21.37
C THR A 241 -4.02 4.21 -20.07
N LEU A 242 -4.19 2.89 -20.13
CA LEU A 242 -4.01 2.03 -18.98
C LEU A 242 -2.53 2.01 -18.59
N VAL A 243 -2.26 2.06 -17.28
CA VAL A 243 -0.91 2.14 -16.73
C VAL A 243 -0.75 1.20 -15.53
N LYS A 244 0.38 0.47 -15.49
CA LYS A 244 0.86 -0.21 -14.28
C LYS A 244 2.16 0.41 -13.80
N TYR A 245 2.29 0.57 -12.47
CA TYR A 245 3.43 1.20 -11.81
C TYR A 245 4.37 0.15 -11.21
N HIS A 246 5.68 0.35 -11.40
CA HIS A 246 6.73 -0.52 -10.86
C HIS A 246 7.86 0.32 -10.25
N TRP A 247 8.15 0.10 -8.98
CA TRP A 247 9.31 0.64 -8.28
C TRP A 247 10.45 -0.35 -8.34
N ILE A 248 11.49 -0.05 -9.11
CA ILE A 248 12.65 -0.92 -9.31
C ILE A 248 13.80 -0.42 -8.43
N PRO A 249 14.27 -1.23 -7.44
CA PRO A 249 15.30 -0.78 -6.52
C PRO A 249 16.65 -0.68 -7.23
N LYS A 250 17.34 0.44 -7.05
CA LYS A 250 18.69 0.67 -7.59
C LYS A 250 19.71 -0.29 -6.98
N ALA A 251 19.52 -0.69 -5.73
CA ALA A 251 20.35 -1.67 -5.05
C ALA A 251 20.22 -3.10 -5.63
N GLY A 252 19.26 -3.33 -6.54
CA GLY A 252 18.89 -4.67 -6.99
C GLY A 252 17.92 -5.36 -6.04
N GLU A 253 17.47 -6.54 -6.43
CA GLU A 253 16.50 -7.34 -5.68
C GLU A 253 17.22 -8.50 -4.99
N ARG A 254 16.92 -8.72 -3.72
CA ARG A 254 17.43 -9.86 -2.97
C ARG A 254 16.36 -10.45 -2.07
N ASN A 255 16.22 -11.76 -2.14
CA ASN A 255 15.24 -12.53 -1.39
C ASN A 255 15.94 -13.62 -0.56
N LEU A 256 15.28 -14.06 0.51
CA LEU A 256 15.83 -15.04 1.45
C LEU A 256 15.24 -16.43 1.18
N THR A 257 16.05 -17.46 1.46
CA THR A 257 15.53 -18.81 1.66
C THR A 257 14.77 -18.87 3.00
N GLN A 258 13.96 -19.92 3.18
CA GLN A 258 13.28 -20.15 4.45
C GLN A 258 14.27 -20.28 5.61
N GLU A 259 15.38 -21.00 5.41
CA GLU A 259 16.43 -21.19 6.43
C GLU A 259 17.10 -19.85 6.82
N GLN A 260 17.44 -19.01 5.82
CA GLN A 260 18.00 -17.69 6.09
C GLN A 260 17.03 -16.80 6.85
N ALA A 261 15.76 -16.83 6.50
CA ALA A 261 14.71 -16.06 7.15
C ALA A 261 14.55 -16.47 8.62
N GLU A 262 14.52 -17.77 8.92
CA GLU A 262 14.43 -18.29 10.29
C GLU A 262 15.66 -17.95 11.12
N ALA A 263 16.86 -17.99 10.53
CA ALA A 263 18.09 -17.60 11.22
C ALA A 263 18.11 -16.12 11.60
N ILE A 264 17.64 -15.23 10.74
CA ILE A 264 17.49 -13.79 11.04
C ILE A 264 16.40 -13.58 12.10
N GLN A 265 15.24 -14.22 11.93
CA GLN A 265 14.11 -14.12 12.85
C GLN A 265 14.48 -14.51 14.28
N GLY A 266 15.32 -15.51 14.46
CA GLY A 266 15.81 -15.94 15.77
C GLY A 266 16.75 -14.94 16.46
N LYS A 267 17.22 -13.91 15.75
CA LYS A 267 18.18 -12.92 16.26
C LYS A 267 17.60 -11.52 16.34
N ASP A 268 16.86 -11.09 15.33
CA ASP A 268 16.36 -9.72 15.22
C ASP A 268 15.00 -9.66 14.48
N PHE A 269 13.95 -9.36 15.21
CA PHE A 269 12.62 -9.15 14.65
C PHE A 269 12.51 -7.87 13.81
N ASN A 270 13.40 -6.92 14.03
CA ASN A 270 13.37 -5.57 13.48
C ASN A 270 14.44 -5.36 12.40
N HIS A 271 14.99 -6.43 11.83
CA HIS A 271 16.17 -6.33 10.95
C HIS A 271 15.94 -5.40 9.75
N ALA A 272 14.78 -5.45 9.10
CA ALA A 272 14.47 -4.62 7.92
C ALA A 272 14.18 -3.16 8.31
N THR A 273 13.49 -2.95 9.43
CA THR A 273 13.29 -1.59 10.00
C THR A 273 14.63 -0.97 10.38
N GLY A 274 15.50 -1.72 11.08
CA GLY A 274 16.85 -1.26 11.46
C GLY A 274 17.71 -0.96 10.23
N ASP A 275 17.74 -1.86 9.26
CA ASP A 275 18.50 -1.69 8.02
C ASP A 275 18.11 -0.40 7.27
N LEU A 276 16.80 -0.14 7.12
CA LEU A 276 16.31 1.07 6.46
C LEU A 276 16.71 2.33 7.24
N TYR A 277 16.48 2.34 8.55
CA TYR A 277 16.78 3.49 9.40
C TYR A 277 18.27 3.82 9.39
N ASP A 278 19.12 2.81 9.58
CA ASP A 278 20.57 2.97 9.67
C ASP A 278 21.18 3.37 8.32
N ALA A 279 20.65 2.86 7.21
CA ALA A 279 21.08 3.27 5.87
C ALA A 279 20.86 4.76 5.64
N ILE A 280 19.66 5.27 5.94
CA ILE A 280 19.35 6.70 5.81
C ILE A 280 20.19 7.54 6.78
N ALA A 281 20.35 7.08 8.02
CA ALA A 281 21.13 7.82 9.04
C ALA A 281 22.60 7.98 8.68
N ARG A 282 23.22 7.01 7.98
CA ARG A 282 24.63 7.11 7.51
C ARG A 282 24.76 7.74 6.13
N GLY A 283 23.66 8.17 5.49
CA GLY A 283 23.67 8.82 4.17
C GLY A 283 23.71 7.85 2.98
N ASP A 284 23.53 6.56 3.20
CA ASP A 284 23.33 5.56 2.15
C ASP A 284 21.84 5.53 1.76
N LEU A 285 21.47 6.48 0.90
CA LEU A 285 20.08 6.79 0.63
C LEU A 285 19.45 5.76 -0.30
N PRO A 286 18.38 5.05 0.14
CA PRO A 286 17.67 4.10 -0.70
C PRO A 286 17.01 4.79 -1.89
N GLU A 287 17.11 4.17 -3.08
CA GLU A 287 16.60 4.72 -4.34
C GLU A 287 15.88 3.66 -5.15
N TRP A 288 14.76 4.06 -5.78
CA TRP A 288 14.00 3.27 -6.76
C TRP A 288 13.75 4.10 -8.00
N GLU A 289 13.80 3.46 -9.16
CA GLU A 289 13.28 4.05 -10.38
C GLU A 289 11.79 3.68 -10.53
N LEU A 290 10.96 4.66 -10.81
CA LEU A 290 9.56 4.41 -11.20
C LEU A 290 9.53 4.11 -12.69
N GLN A 291 9.12 2.91 -13.03
CA GLN A 291 8.86 2.47 -14.39
C GLN A 291 7.39 2.17 -14.57
N VAL A 292 6.88 2.40 -15.75
CA VAL A 292 5.48 2.12 -16.10
C VAL A 292 5.39 1.21 -17.31
N GLN A 293 4.32 0.41 -17.32
CA GLN A 293 3.84 -0.28 -18.51
C GLN A 293 2.57 0.41 -18.98
N LEU A 294 2.45 0.62 -20.27
CA LEU A 294 1.33 1.33 -20.89
C LEU A 294 0.59 0.44 -21.86
N LEU A 295 -0.73 0.58 -21.88
CA LEU A 295 -1.62 -0.09 -22.81
C LEU A 295 -2.70 0.90 -23.25
N SER A 296 -2.89 1.07 -24.56
CA SER A 296 -4.02 1.85 -25.08
C SER A 296 -5.35 1.24 -24.62
N ASP A 297 -6.27 2.06 -24.13
CA ASP A 297 -7.58 1.60 -23.65
C ASP A 297 -8.37 0.87 -24.76
N GLY A 298 -8.13 1.22 -26.04
CA GLY A 298 -8.75 0.57 -27.21
C GLY A 298 -8.16 -0.80 -27.59
N GLU A 299 -6.98 -1.17 -27.09
CA GLU A 299 -6.32 -2.47 -27.38
C GLU A 299 -6.76 -3.59 -26.45
N HIS A 300 -7.49 -3.28 -25.38
CA HIS A 300 -7.94 -4.23 -24.36
C HIS A 300 -8.66 -5.48 -24.94
N PRO A 301 -9.61 -5.38 -25.89
CA PRO A 301 -10.35 -6.55 -26.38
C PRO A 301 -9.52 -7.58 -27.16
N GLU A 302 -8.31 -7.23 -27.58
CA GLU A 302 -7.45 -8.08 -28.42
C GLU A 302 -6.45 -8.94 -27.64
N LEU A 303 -6.44 -8.84 -26.29
CA LEU A 303 -5.51 -9.58 -25.44
C LEU A 303 -6.04 -10.97 -25.09
N GLU A 304 -5.11 -11.93 -24.90
CA GLU A 304 -5.45 -13.28 -24.44
C GLU A 304 -5.82 -13.31 -22.94
N PHE A 305 -5.60 -12.24 -22.23
CA PHE A 305 -5.95 -12.08 -20.82
C PHE A 305 -6.56 -10.71 -20.57
N ASP A 306 -7.33 -10.57 -19.52
CA ASP A 306 -7.86 -9.28 -19.09
C ASP A 306 -6.76 -8.43 -18.44
N PRO A 307 -6.36 -7.28 -19.02
CA PRO A 307 -5.33 -6.41 -18.46
C PRO A 307 -5.75 -5.77 -17.13
N LEU A 308 -7.03 -5.82 -16.77
CA LEU A 308 -7.57 -5.36 -15.49
C LEU A 308 -7.59 -6.48 -14.43
N ASP A 309 -7.22 -7.70 -14.79
CA ASP A 309 -7.16 -8.83 -13.85
C ASP A 309 -5.95 -8.70 -12.90
N PRO A 310 -6.17 -8.45 -11.59
CA PRO A 310 -5.08 -8.27 -10.65
C PRO A 310 -4.30 -9.56 -10.33
N THR A 311 -4.71 -10.71 -10.87
CA THR A 311 -3.95 -11.98 -10.80
C THR A 311 -3.00 -12.16 -11.97
N LYS A 312 -2.95 -11.21 -12.90
CA LYS A 312 -2.11 -11.26 -14.12
C LYS A 312 -1.04 -10.18 -14.12
N VAL A 313 0.13 -10.55 -14.61
CA VAL A 313 1.18 -9.61 -14.99
C VAL A 313 0.98 -9.20 -16.45
N TRP A 314 1.47 -8.01 -16.80
CA TRP A 314 1.65 -7.63 -18.21
C TRP A 314 3.05 -8.07 -18.64
N PRO A 315 3.20 -9.03 -19.58
CA PRO A 315 4.50 -9.51 -19.99
C PRO A 315 5.42 -8.39 -20.51
N PRO A 316 6.64 -8.23 -19.95
CA PRO A 316 7.53 -7.12 -20.33
C PRO A 316 7.97 -7.14 -21.79
N GLU A 317 7.99 -8.31 -22.42
CA GLU A 317 8.34 -8.49 -23.83
C GLU A 317 7.30 -7.82 -24.74
N ARG A 318 6.05 -7.75 -24.31
CA ARG A 318 4.93 -7.13 -25.02
C ARG A 318 4.64 -5.72 -24.52
N PHE A 319 4.78 -5.49 -23.20
CA PHE A 319 4.56 -4.22 -22.54
C PHE A 319 5.83 -3.81 -21.79
N PRO A 320 6.79 -3.17 -22.49
CA PRO A 320 8.09 -2.86 -21.90
C PRO A 320 7.97 -1.88 -20.74
N LEU A 321 8.81 -2.07 -19.74
CA LEU A 321 8.96 -1.16 -18.62
C LEU A 321 9.64 0.13 -19.10
N ARG A 322 9.00 1.28 -18.87
CA ARG A 322 9.44 2.59 -19.35
C ARG A 322 9.68 3.53 -18.16
N PRO A 323 10.90 4.05 -17.98
CA PRO A 323 11.22 4.92 -16.85
C PRO A 323 10.50 6.27 -16.95
N VAL A 324 10.03 6.78 -15.81
CA VAL A 324 9.32 8.07 -15.70
C VAL A 324 9.88 8.97 -14.60
N GLY A 325 10.66 8.43 -13.65
CA GLY A 325 11.24 9.20 -12.55
C GLY A 325 11.92 8.30 -11.53
N ARG A 326 12.38 8.90 -10.44
CA ARG A 326 13.03 8.17 -9.34
C ARG A 326 12.54 8.65 -7.98
N MET A 327 12.55 7.75 -7.02
CA MET A 327 12.29 8.03 -5.61
C MET A 327 13.58 7.86 -4.83
N VAL A 328 13.89 8.83 -3.97
CA VAL A 328 15.00 8.77 -3.02
C VAL A 328 14.45 8.98 -1.62
N LEU A 329 14.81 8.12 -0.68
CA LEU A 329 14.47 8.28 0.73
C LEU A 329 15.67 8.93 1.45
N ASP A 330 15.48 10.12 2.00
CA ASP A 330 16.57 10.95 2.51
C ASP A 330 16.43 11.35 3.98
N ARG A 331 15.32 10.98 4.64
CA ARG A 331 15.08 11.36 6.03
C ARG A 331 14.24 10.34 6.79
N ASN A 332 14.74 9.97 7.96
CA ASN A 332 14.00 9.13 8.90
C ASN A 332 12.85 9.88 9.58
N PRO A 333 11.80 9.18 10.05
CA PRO A 333 10.80 9.77 10.92
C PRO A 333 11.42 10.30 12.22
N VAL A 334 10.87 11.37 12.76
CA VAL A 334 11.23 11.88 14.09
C VAL A 334 10.35 11.29 15.18
N ASN A 335 9.17 10.78 14.83
CA ASN A 335 8.27 10.07 15.73
C ASN A 335 7.54 8.95 14.96
N TYR A 336 7.77 7.71 15.36
CA TYR A 336 7.15 6.56 14.70
C TYR A 336 5.63 6.62 14.73
N PHE A 337 5.04 6.92 15.90
CA PHE A 337 3.58 6.92 16.04
C PHE A 337 2.93 8.01 15.19
N ALA A 338 3.43 9.22 15.28
CA ALA A 338 2.87 10.36 14.55
C ALA A 338 2.98 10.20 13.03
N GLU A 339 4.07 9.61 12.53
CA GLU A 339 4.42 9.60 11.12
C GLU A 339 4.20 8.24 10.46
N VAL A 340 4.51 7.12 11.12
CA VAL A 340 4.41 5.78 10.54
C VAL A 340 3.12 5.06 10.94
N GLU A 341 2.74 5.14 12.25
CA GLU A 341 1.50 4.52 12.73
C GLU A 341 0.26 5.24 12.20
N GLN A 342 0.26 6.58 12.17
CA GLN A 342 -0.90 7.37 11.78
C GLN A 342 -0.97 7.73 10.30
N VAL A 343 0.05 7.44 9.49
CA VAL A 343 -0.07 7.68 8.05
C VAL A 343 -1.21 6.85 7.46
N ALA A 344 -1.99 7.49 6.62
CA ALA A 344 -3.17 6.93 5.97
C ALA A 344 -3.00 6.98 4.45
N PHE A 345 -3.07 5.83 3.81
CA PHE A 345 -3.02 5.69 2.36
C PHE A 345 -4.39 5.30 1.81
N GLY A 346 -4.62 5.59 0.54
CA GLY A 346 -5.82 5.17 -0.16
C GLY A 346 -5.63 5.13 -1.67
N THR A 347 -6.12 4.07 -2.31
CA THR A 347 -6.06 3.91 -3.77
C THR A 347 -6.87 4.95 -4.51
N GLY A 348 -7.84 5.58 -3.85
CA GLY A 348 -8.66 6.66 -4.38
C GLY A 348 -8.05 8.06 -4.26
N VAL A 349 -6.86 8.19 -3.67
CA VAL A 349 -6.15 9.47 -3.53
C VAL A 349 -5.39 9.72 -4.83
N LEU A 350 -6.05 10.40 -5.76
CA LEU A 350 -5.59 10.69 -7.11
C LEU A 350 -5.58 12.20 -7.37
N VAL A 351 -4.77 12.63 -8.32
CA VAL A 351 -4.75 14.00 -8.83
C VAL A 351 -5.24 14.03 -10.28
N ASP A 352 -5.58 15.21 -10.80
CA ASP A 352 -6.00 15.36 -12.17
C ASP A 352 -4.97 14.80 -13.16
N GLY A 353 -5.46 14.10 -14.20
CA GLY A 353 -4.65 13.35 -15.15
C GLY A 353 -4.40 11.88 -14.75
N LEU A 354 -4.87 11.47 -13.57
CA LEU A 354 -4.86 10.08 -13.09
C LEU A 354 -6.28 9.65 -12.77
N ASP A 355 -6.66 8.42 -13.14
CA ASP A 355 -8.02 7.94 -12.96
C ASP A 355 -8.05 6.44 -12.63
N PHE A 356 -9.22 5.96 -12.22
CA PHE A 356 -9.49 4.56 -11.94
C PHE A 356 -9.61 3.74 -13.21
N SER A 357 -9.31 2.45 -13.11
CA SER A 357 -9.77 1.44 -14.05
C SER A 357 -10.99 0.69 -13.51
N ASP A 358 -11.57 -0.17 -14.34
CA ASP A 358 -12.72 -1.00 -13.98
C ASP A 358 -12.34 -2.30 -13.23
N ASP A 359 -11.11 -2.39 -12.73
CA ASP A 359 -10.65 -3.48 -11.86
C ASP A 359 -11.54 -3.56 -10.61
N LYS A 360 -12.25 -4.67 -10.43
CA LYS A 360 -13.18 -4.87 -9.30
C LYS A 360 -12.50 -4.84 -7.94
N LEU A 361 -11.27 -5.33 -7.87
CA LEU A 361 -10.51 -5.30 -6.62
C LEU A 361 -10.08 -3.87 -6.29
N LEU A 362 -9.64 -3.09 -7.26
CA LEU A 362 -9.31 -1.68 -7.10
C LEU A 362 -10.51 -0.87 -6.60
N GLN A 363 -11.68 -1.07 -7.18
CA GLN A 363 -12.91 -0.37 -6.79
C GLN A 363 -13.28 -0.65 -5.32
N GLY A 364 -13.19 -1.91 -4.89
CA GLY A 364 -13.43 -2.27 -3.48
C GLY A 364 -12.37 -1.71 -2.53
N ARG A 365 -11.11 -1.67 -2.95
CA ARG A 365 -10.02 -1.07 -2.18
C ARG A 365 -10.23 0.43 -1.95
N THR A 366 -10.78 1.13 -2.93
CA THR A 366 -11.05 2.58 -2.83
C THR A 366 -11.99 2.89 -1.65
N PHE A 367 -13.05 2.12 -1.50
CA PHE A 367 -13.95 2.25 -0.35
C PHE A 367 -13.28 1.82 0.97
N SER A 368 -12.62 0.65 0.98
CA SER A 368 -12.06 0.02 2.18
C SER A 368 -11.02 0.91 2.88
N TYR A 369 -10.11 1.53 2.14
CA TYR A 369 -9.10 2.40 2.75
C TYR A 369 -9.72 3.66 3.37
N SER A 370 -10.66 4.26 2.71
CA SER A 370 -11.37 5.43 3.20
C SER A 370 -12.14 5.13 4.50
N ASP A 371 -12.78 3.97 4.58
CA ASP A 371 -13.53 3.53 5.76
C ASP A 371 -12.60 3.23 6.94
N THR A 372 -11.59 2.38 6.72
CA THR A 372 -10.70 1.95 7.80
C THR A 372 -9.92 3.09 8.45
N GLN A 373 -9.52 4.12 7.70
CA GLN A 373 -8.78 5.25 8.27
C GLN A 373 -9.63 6.11 9.21
N ARG A 374 -10.92 6.25 8.92
CA ARG A 374 -11.85 6.95 9.82
C ARG A 374 -12.03 6.23 11.15
N TYR A 375 -12.05 4.90 11.13
CA TYR A 375 -12.11 4.08 12.32
C TYR A 375 -10.79 4.05 13.09
N ARG A 376 -9.66 3.79 12.39
CA ARG A 376 -8.37 3.53 13.03
C ARG A 376 -7.69 4.81 13.54
N VAL A 377 -7.68 5.87 12.76
CA VAL A 377 -6.95 7.12 13.06
C VAL A 377 -7.90 8.19 13.60
N GLY A 378 -9.09 8.27 13.06
CA GLY A 378 -10.12 9.24 13.43
C GLY A 378 -10.74 9.92 12.23
N PRO A 379 -11.92 10.57 12.41
CA PRO A 379 -12.70 11.16 11.31
C PRO A 379 -11.93 12.24 10.55
N ASN A 380 -11.09 13.02 11.23
CA ASN A 380 -10.30 14.11 10.65
C ASN A 380 -8.81 13.74 10.45
N TYR A 381 -8.53 12.48 10.11
CA TYR A 381 -7.16 11.99 9.89
C TYR A 381 -6.40 12.78 8.80
N LEU A 382 -7.10 13.39 7.85
CA LEU A 382 -6.51 14.21 6.79
C LEU A 382 -5.93 15.54 7.30
N GLN A 383 -6.28 15.97 8.51
CA GLN A 383 -5.70 17.16 9.14
C GLN A 383 -4.37 16.86 9.87
N LEU A 384 -4.01 15.58 10.09
CA LEU A 384 -2.71 15.23 10.66
C LEU A 384 -1.60 15.61 9.68
N PRO A 385 -0.48 16.20 10.15
CA PRO A 385 0.61 16.67 9.27
C PRO A 385 1.14 15.65 8.29
N ILE A 386 1.21 14.36 8.68
CA ILE A 386 1.67 13.29 7.81
C ILE A 386 0.69 12.98 6.68
N ASN A 387 -0.60 13.24 6.87
CA ASN A 387 -1.66 12.95 5.90
C ASN A 387 -2.11 14.20 5.13
N ALA A 388 -1.90 15.37 5.70
CA ALA A 388 -2.35 16.63 5.10
C ALA A 388 -1.60 16.93 3.79
N PRO A 389 -2.29 17.43 2.76
CA PRO A 389 -1.63 17.96 1.57
C PRO A 389 -0.64 19.09 1.93
N LYS A 390 0.39 19.26 1.09
CA LYS A 390 1.33 20.39 1.20
C LYS A 390 0.90 21.57 0.32
N THR A 391 -0.10 21.36 -0.54
CA THR A 391 -0.76 22.43 -1.28
C THR A 391 -1.90 23.02 -0.46
N HIS A 392 -2.37 24.21 -0.87
CA HIS A 392 -3.49 24.86 -0.20
C HIS A 392 -4.77 24.01 -0.27
N VAL A 393 -5.45 23.90 0.86
CA VAL A 393 -6.76 23.22 0.97
C VAL A 393 -7.83 24.25 1.28
N ALA A 394 -8.89 24.25 0.51
CA ALA A 394 -10.08 25.06 0.72
C ALA A 394 -11.32 24.18 0.52
N THR A 395 -12.10 23.98 1.58
CA THR A 395 -13.26 23.10 1.56
C THR A 395 -14.43 23.68 2.34
N ASN A 396 -15.65 23.34 1.93
CA ASN A 396 -16.88 23.67 2.66
C ASN A 396 -17.15 22.74 3.85
N GLN A 397 -16.29 21.75 4.09
CA GLN A 397 -16.38 20.81 5.21
C GLN A 397 -15.70 21.41 6.45
N ARG A 398 -16.43 22.14 7.27
CA ARG A 398 -15.89 22.94 8.38
C ARG A 398 -16.20 22.37 9.75
N ASP A 399 -17.25 21.55 9.87
CA ASP A 399 -17.68 20.95 11.12
C ASP A 399 -17.25 19.48 11.20
N GLY A 400 -17.29 18.92 12.36
CA GLY A 400 -16.99 17.51 12.61
C GLY A 400 -16.04 17.32 13.78
N GLN A 401 -16.04 16.11 14.31
CA GLN A 401 -15.19 15.73 15.44
C GLN A 401 -13.71 15.96 15.12
N MET A 402 -12.99 16.58 16.05
CA MET A 402 -11.56 16.89 15.97
C MET A 402 -11.17 17.88 14.86
N THR A 403 -12.10 18.64 14.32
CA THR A 403 -11.77 19.76 13.45
C THR A 403 -11.00 20.82 14.26
N TYR A 404 -9.79 21.14 13.83
CA TYR A 404 -8.92 22.11 14.50
C TYR A 404 -8.59 23.33 13.64
N HIS A 405 -8.84 23.24 12.34
CA HIS A 405 -8.53 24.28 11.36
C HIS A 405 -9.68 24.41 10.38
N VAL A 406 -9.96 25.63 9.96
CA VAL A 406 -10.99 25.93 8.94
C VAL A 406 -10.28 26.30 7.65
N ASP A 407 -10.20 25.33 6.75
CA ASP A 407 -9.51 25.49 5.47
C ASP A 407 -10.18 26.56 4.61
N GLY A 408 -9.37 27.40 3.98
CA GLY A 408 -9.82 28.42 3.04
C GLY A 408 -10.21 29.76 3.64
N VAL A 409 -10.52 29.86 4.94
CA VAL A 409 -10.94 31.13 5.55
C VAL A 409 -9.84 32.18 5.58
N GLU A 410 -8.58 31.76 5.75
CA GLU A 410 -7.42 32.65 5.76
C GLU A 410 -7.09 33.26 4.40
N ALA A 411 -7.58 32.66 3.32
CA ALA A 411 -7.36 33.13 1.95
C ALA A 411 -8.32 34.25 1.52
N GLY A 412 -9.14 34.77 2.43
CA GLY A 412 -10.06 35.88 2.18
C GLY A 412 -11.46 35.49 1.71
N GLU A 413 -11.82 34.21 1.80
CA GLU A 413 -13.16 33.74 1.54
C GLU A 413 -14.14 34.24 2.62
N ASN A 414 -15.42 34.32 2.26
CA ASN A 414 -16.44 34.67 3.19
C ASN A 414 -16.68 33.56 4.24
N PRO A 415 -16.32 33.76 5.50
CA PRO A 415 -16.44 32.70 6.51
C PRO A 415 -17.91 32.31 6.81
N HIS A 416 -18.88 33.10 6.36
CA HIS A 416 -20.30 32.82 6.51
C HIS A 416 -20.88 31.92 5.41
N VAL A 417 -20.06 31.51 4.44
CA VAL A 417 -20.50 30.68 3.31
C VAL A 417 -19.71 29.37 3.30
N ASN A 418 -20.39 28.25 3.54
CA ASN A 418 -19.87 26.89 3.49
C ASN A 418 -20.65 26.03 2.48
N TYR A 419 -21.14 26.65 1.41
CA TYR A 419 -21.97 26.03 0.38
C TYR A 419 -21.71 26.66 -0.98
N GLU A 420 -21.94 25.90 -2.05
CA GLU A 420 -21.94 26.33 -3.44
C GLU A 420 -23.23 25.82 -4.13
N PRO A 421 -23.88 26.60 -5.03
CA PRO A 421 -23.49 27.95 -5.49
C PRO A 421 -23.80 29.06 -4.47
N SER A 422 -23.02 30.13 -4.50
CA SER A 422 -23.23 31.30 -3.66
C SER A 422 -22.94 32.61 -4.40
N ALA A 423 -23.83 33.57 -4.26
CA ALA A 423 -23.60 34.94 -4.70
C ALA A 423 -22.86 35.81 -3.66
N ARG A 424 -22.44 35.22 -2.52
CA ARG A 424 -21.85 35.91 -1.37
C ARG A 424 -20.33 35.70 -1.26
N HIS A 425 -19.63 35.42 -2.37
CA HIS A 425 -18.18 35.21 -2.39
C HIS A 425 -17.72 34.01 -1.54
N GLY A 426 -18.41 32.86 -1.65
CA GLY A 426 -17.92 31.57 -1.14
C GLY A 426 -16.87 30.93 -2.05
N LEU A 427 -16.43 29.73 -1.68
CA LEU A 427 -15.57 28.91 -2.54
C LEU A 427 -16.27 28.59 -3.87
N VAL A 428 -15.48 28.45 -4.93
CA VAL A 428 -16.01 28.16 -6.26
C VAL A 428 -15.34 26.96 -6.88
N THR A 429 -16.08 26.22 -7.72
CA THR A 429 -15.55 25.08 -8.48
C THR A 429 -14.44 25.53 -9.41
N ALA A 430 -13.38 24.73 -9.50
CA ALA A 430 -12.24 24.99 -10.38
C ALA A 430 -12.60 24.78 -11.86
N GLN A 431 -11.89 25.49 -12.75
CA GLN A 431 -11.96 25.22 -14.19
C GLN A 431 -11.22 23.93 -14.51
N PRO A 432 -11.74 23.11 -15.45
CA PRO A 432 -11.03 21.93 -15.93
C PRO A 432 -9.66 22.28 -16.54
N THR A 433 -8.66 21.43 -16.31
CA THR A 433 -7.30 21.59 -16.86
C THR A 433 -7.13 20.94 -18.24
N GLY A 434 -8.12 20.17 -18.70
CA GLY A 434 -8.17 19.50 -19.99
C GLY A 434 -9.55 18.96 -20.29
N LYS A 435 -9.70 18.26 -21.42
CA LYS A 435 -10.97 17.61 -21.75
C LYS A 435 -11.26 16.46 -20.79
N PRO A 436 -12.52 16.27 -20.38
CA PRO A 436 -12.88 15.15 -19.51
C PRO A 436 -12.70 13.81 -20.26
N HIS A 437 -12.27 12.80 -19.53
CA HIS A 437 -12.39 11.41 -19.97
C HIS A 437 -13.82 10.95 -19.72
N THR A 438 -14.51 10.50 -20.77
CA THR A 438 -15.92 10.10 -20.71
C THR A 438 -16.09 8.67 -21.22
N PRO A 439 -15.74 7.64 -20.41
CA PRO A 439 -15.86 6.27 -20.85
C PRO A 439 -17.33 5.89 -21.07
N PHE A 440 -17.59 5.17 -22.16
CA PHE A 440 -18.89 4.57 -22.39
C PHE A 440 -18.98 3.23 -21.64
N VAL A 441 -20.08 3.03 -20.91
CA VAL A 441 -20.35 1.78 -20.17
C VAL A 441 -21.71 1.23 -20.61
N SER A 442 -21.75 -0.05 -21.01
CA SER A 442 -22.97 -0.74 -21.38
C SER A 442 -22.92 -2.20 -20.95
N GLY A 443 -24.01 -2.72 -20.42
CA GLY A 443 -24.11 -4.11 -20.01
C GLY A 443 -25.24 -4.36 -19.01
N HIS A 444 -25.45 -5.64 -18.69
CA HIS A 444 -26.38 -6.05 -17.63
C HIS A 444 -25.69 -6.05 -16.26
N VAL A 445 -26.40 -5.62 -15.23
CA VAL A 445 -25.95 -5.78 -13.85
C VAL A 445 -26.11 -7.25 -13.45
N VAL A 446 -25.00 -7.92 -13.20
CA VAL A 446 -24.97 -9.35 -12.89
C VAL A 446 -24.21 -9.63 -11.60
N ARG A 447 -24.51 -10.75 -10.97
CA ARG A 447 -23.74 -11.34 -9.88
C ARG A 447 -23.23 -12.69 -10.34
N GLN A 448 -21.98 -12.76 -10.75
CA GLN A 448 -21.36 -13.99 -11.26
C GLN A 448 -19.86 -14.02 -10.99
N THR A 449 -19.29 -15.22 -11.01
CA THR A 449 -17.85 -15.43 -10.91
C THR A 449 -17.16 -14.88 -12.17
N ILE A 450 -16.03 -14.18 -11.98
CA ILE A 450 -15.08 -13.88 -13.05
C ILE A 450 -14.33 -15.18 -13.33
N GLY A 451 -14.88 -16.02 -14.20
CA GLY A 451 -14.43 -17.40 -14.37
C GLY A 451 -13.76 -17.71 -15.71
N ARG A 452 -13.52 -16.70 -16.51
CA ARG A 452 -13.16 -16.87 -17.93
C ARG A 452 -11.65 -16.80 -18.21
N GLU A 453 -10.86 -16.46 -17.20
CA GLU A 453 -9.40 -16.34 -17.33
C GLU A 453 -8.69 -17.67 -17.11
N ASN A 454 -7.61 -17.91 -17.88
CA ASN A 454 -6.72 -19.02 -17.60
C ASN A 454 -5.94 -18.74 -16.30
N ASN A 455 -6.23 -19.49 -15.24
CA ASN A 455 -5.64 -19.32 -13.92
C ASN A 455 -4.23 -19.91 -13.79
N PHE A 456 -3.78 -20.71 -14.75
CA PHE A 456 -2.59 -21.55 -14.60
C PHE A 456 -1.45 -21.14 -15.52
N GLN A 457 -1.75 -20.56 -16.68
CA GLN A 457 -0.74 -20.23 -17.69
C GLN A 457 0.40 -19.37 -17.12
N GLN A 458 0.08 -18.23 -16.51
CA GLN A 458 1.12 -17.33 -15.99
C GLN A 458 1.82 -17.90 -14.76
N ALA A 459 1.18 -18.77 -13.97
CA ALA A 459 1.84 -19.52 -12.91
C ALA A 459 2.91 -20.45 -13.49
N GLY A 460 2.61 -21.13 -14.59
CA GLY A 460 3.58 -21.97 -15.32
C GLY A 460 4.70 -21.16 -15.97
N GLU A 461 4.37 -20.02 -16.57
CA GLU A 461 5.38 -19.11 -17.12
C GLU A 461 6.34 -18.63 -16.03
N ARG A 462 5.82 -18.29 -14.83
CA ARG A 462 6.65 -17.93 -13.69
C ARG A 462 7.51 -19.08 -13.20
N TRP A 463 6.97 -20.28 -13.08
CA TRP A 463 7.73 -21.50 -12.74
C TRP A 463 8.94 -21.68 -13.66
N ARG A 464 8.74 -21.58 -14.95
CA ARG A 464 9.82 -21.74 -15.94
C ARG A 464 10.85 -20.61 -15.91
N ALA A 465 10.44 -19.41 -15.49
CA ALA A 465 11.33 -18.25 -15.37
C ALA A 465 12.14 -18.20 -14.07
N PHE A 466 11.82 -19.03 -13.07
CA PHE A 466 12.63 -19.15 -11.86
C PHE A 466 13.98 -19.82 -12.15
N GLU A 467 15.01 -19.40 -11.42
CA GLU A 467 16.28 -20.12 -11.33
C GLU A 467 16.07 -21.48 -10.64
N ASP A 468 17.00 -22.42 -10.82
CA ASP A 468 16.88 -23.77 -10.25
C ASP A 468 16.72 -23.75 -8.72
N TRP A 469 17.53 -22.94 -8.04
CA TRP A 469 17.46 -22.82 -6.59
C TRP A 469 16.12 -22.20 -6.09
N GLU A 470 15.52 -21.30 -6.89
CA GLU A 470 14.22 -20.72 -6.57
C GLU A 470 13.09 -21.76 -6.71
N ARG A 471 13.19 -22.62 -7.74
CA ARG A 471 12.26 -23.76 -7.89
C ARG A 471 12.41 -24.76 -6.75
N ASP A 472 13.64 -25.07 -6.35
CA ASP A 472 13.92 -25.97 -5.21
C ASP A 472 13.30 -25.42 -3.91
N GLU A 473 13.50 -24.14 -3.61
CA GLU A 473 12.88 -23.46 -2.46
C GLU A 473 11.36 -23.47 -2.54
N LEU A 474 10.77 -23.12 -3.70
CA LEU A 474 9.33 -23.13 -3.89
C LEU A 474 8.74 -24.52 -3.60
N VAL A 475 9.33 -25.58 -4.17
CA VAL A 475 8.87 -26.96 -3.94
C VAL A 475 9.00 -27.33 -2.46
N SER A 476 10.16 -27.06 -1.83
CA SER A 476 10.39 -27.33 -0.41
C SER A 476 9.36 -26.63 0.48
N ASN A 477 9.10 -25.35 0.24
CA ASN A 477 8.15 -24.57 1.02
C ASN A 477 6.69 -25.06 0.85
N LEU A 478 6.29 -25.41 -0.38
CA LEU A 478 4.97 -25.97 -0.65
C LEU A 478 4.78 -27.35 -0.02
N VAL A 479 5.78 -28.21 -0.14
CA VAL A 479 5.75 -29.55 0.49
C VAL A 479 5.64 -29.42 2.01
N GLY A 480 6.43 -28.55 2.63
CA GLY A 480 6.38 -28.30 4.07
C GLY A 480 5.01 -27.85 4.57
N ALA A 481 4.32 -26.99 3.82
CA ALA A 481 2.98 -26.53 4.17
C ALA A 481 1.90 -27.56 3.83
N LEU A 482 1.92 -28.14 2.65
CA LEU A 482 0.89 -29.08 2.18
C LEU A 482 0.94 -30.43 2.91
N SER A 483 2.09 -30.87 3.43
CA SER A 483 2.22 -32.08 4.24
C SER A 483 1.35 -32.04 5.49
N GLN A 484 0.96 -30.85 5.96
CA GLN A 484 0.07 -30.63 7.10
C GLN A 484 -1.42 -30.66 6.71
N CYS A 485 -1.73 -30.68 5.42
CA CYS A 485 -3.09 -30.60 4.88
C CYS A 485 -3.67 -31.98 4.59
N GLY A 486 -5.01 -32.07 4.54
CA GLY A 486 -5.71 -33.30 4.15
C GLY A 486 -5.48 -33.69 2.69
N ALA A 487 -5.64 -34.96 2.38
CA ALA A 487 -5.39 -35.51 1.06
C ALA A 487 -6.24 -34.91 -0.07
N ASP A 488 -7.43 -34.43 0.24
CA ASP A 488 -8.32 -33.75 -0.71
C ASP A 488 -7.77 -32.38 -1.12
N ILE A 489 -7.22 -31.61 -0.18
CA ILE A 489 -6.55 -30.33 -0.42
C ILE A 489 -5.27 -30.58 -1.24
N GLN A 490 -4.46 -31.55 -0.83
CA GLN A 490 -3.22 -31.91 -1.55
C GLN A 490 -3.53 -32.25 -3.00
N ARG A 491 -4.54 -33.10 -3.27
CA ARG A 491 -4.90 -33.50 -4.64
C ARG A 491 -5.32 -32.31 -5.50
N ARG A 492 -6.17 -31.38 -4.96
CA ARG A 492 -6.56 -30.19 -5.72
C ARG A 492 -5.36 -29.30 -6.05
N MET A 493 -4.48 -29.06 -5.08
CA MET A 493 -3.27 -28.23 -5.31
C MET A 493 -2.31 -28.88 -6.29
N LEU A 494 -2.05 -30.17 -6.19
CA LEU A 494 -1.21 -30.90 -7.14
C LEU A 494 -1.76 -30.83 -8.56
N TRP A 495 -3.08 -30.93 -8.71
CA TRP A 495 -3.72 -30.77 -10.00
C TRP A 495 -3.52 -29.35 -10.56
N TYR A 496 -3.68 -28.29 -9.74
CA TYR A 496 -3.44 -26.90 -10.16
C TYR A 496 -1.98 -26.68 -10.61
N PHE A 497 -1.03 -27.16 -9.83
CA PHE A 497 0.39 -27.02 -10.20
C PHE A 497 0.72 -27.77 -11.49
N ALA A 498 0.13 -28.94 -11.71
CA ALA A 498 0.30 -29.68 -12.96
C ALA A 498 -0.38 -29.00 -14.16
N GLN A 499 -1.50 -28.29 -13.96
CA GLN A 499 -2.09 -27.46 -15.02
C GLN A 499 -1.21 -26.27 -15.36
N ALA A 500 -0.48 -25.73 -14.39
CA ALA A 500 0.48 -24.64 -14.60
C ALA A 500 1.72 -25.13 -15.38
N ASP A 501 2.33 -26.23 -14.90
CA ASP A 501 3.47 -26.87 -15.53
C ASP A 501 3.62 -28.32 -15.03
N ALA A 502 3.80 -29.27 -15.93
CA ALA A 502 3.86 -30.70 -15.59
C ALA A 502 5.01 -31.03 -14.62
N GLU A 503 6.18 -30.39 -14.77
CA GLU A 503 7.31 -30.58 -13.86
C GLU A 503 7.01 -30.00 -12.48
N TYR A 504 6.38 -28.83 -12.42
CA TYR A 504 5.96 -28.20 -11.17
C TYR A 504 5.07 -29.12 -10.35
N GLY A 505 3.98 -29.63 -10.96
CA GLY A 505 3.08 -30.57 -10.30
C GLY A 505 3.77 -31.85 -9.86
N ARG A 506 4.61 -32.44 -10.73
CA ARG A 506 5.37 -33.66 -10.46
C ARG A 506 6.31 -33.50 -9.26
N ARG A 507 7.09 -32.43 -9.23
CA ARG A 507 8.09 -32.21 -8.16
C ARG A 507 7.44 -32.01 -6.78
N VAL A 508 6.31 -31.28 -6.73
CA VAL A 508 5.58 -31.13 -5.46
C VAL A 508 4.95 -32.46 -5.04
N ALA A 509 4.40 -33.24 -5.99
CA ALA A 509 3.83 -34.57 -5.72
C ALA A 509 4.88 -35.54 -5.16
N GLU A 510 6.08 -35.58 -5.77
CA GLU A 510 7.20 -36.40 -5.30
C GLU A 510 7.60 -36.04 -3.85
N GLY A 511 7.67 -34.75 -3.53
CA GLY A 511 7.97 -34.27 -2.17
C GLY A 511 6.91 -34.66 -1.14
N LEU A 512 5.66 -34.80 -1.56
CA LEU A 512 4.54 -35.24 -0.71
C LEU A 512 4.37 -36.77 -0.67
N GLY A 513 5.13 -37.53 -1.48
CA GLY A 513 4.93 -38.97 -1.65
C GLY A 513 3.55 -39.31 -2.27
N ALA A 514 3.01 -38.44 -3.12
CA ALA A 514 1.69 -38.52 -3.73
C ALA A 514 1.79 -38.59 -5.26
N ALA A 515 0.70 -38.98 -5.91
CA ALA A 515 0.57 -38.95 -7.37
C ALA A 515 -0.15 -37.66 -7.82
N VAL A 516 0.28 -37.13 -8.96
CA VAL A 516 -0.45 -36.05 -9.64
C VAL A 516 -1.78 -36.59 -10.16
N PRO A 517 -2.94 -35.96 -9.82
CA PRO A 517 -4.21 -36.37 -10.38
C PRO A 517 -4.25 -36.24 -11.92
N THR A 518 -4.87 -37.21 -12.59
CA THR A 518 -5.02 -37.22 -14.06
C THR A 518 -6.25 -36.43 -14.54
N SER A 519 -7.13 -36.07 -13.61
CA SER A 519 -8.34 -35.26 -13.85
C SER A 519 -8.61 -34.36 -12.65
N ALA A 520 -9.45 -33.34 -12.84
CA ALA A 520 -9.82 -32.43 -11.75
C ALA A 520 -10.41 -33.23 -10.57
N PRO A 521 -9.82 -33.11 -9.36
CA PRO A 521 -10.34 -33.79 -8.17
C PRO A 521 -11.74 -33.33 -7.79
N PRO A 522 -12.52 -34.14 -7.05
CA PRO A 522 -13.85 -33.75 -6.56
C PRO A 522 -13.79 -32.43 -5.78
N GLY A 523 -14.78 -31.56 -6.02
CA GLY A 523 -14.90 -30.25 -5.39
C GLY A 523 -14.02 -29.17 -6.00
N THR A 524 -13.26 -29.47 -7.06
CA THR A 524 -12.53 -28.45 -7.82
C THR A 524 -13.54 -27.50 -8.49
N PRO A 525 -13.44 -26.18 -8.29
CA PRO A 525 -14.30 -25.22 -8.97
C PRO A 525 -14.16 -25.31 -10.50
N ALA A 526 -15.28 -25.26 -11.21
CA ALA A 526 -15.30 -25.37 -12.68
C ALA A 526 -14.77 -24.14 -13.40
N SER A 527 -14.61 -23.01 -12.71
CA SER A 527 -14.16 -21.76 -13.30
C SER A 527 -12.64 -21.72 -13.53
N GLY A 528 -12.22 -21.15 -14.66
CA GLY A 528 -10.80 -20.87 -14.92
C GLY A 528 -10.01 -22.01 -15.55
N LEU A 529 -10.65 -23.00 -16.17
CA LEU A 529 -10.00 -24.15 -16.80
C LEU A 529 -9.61 -23.96 -18.28
N GLY A 530 -9.56 -22.72 -18.78
CA GLY A 530 -8.94 -22.46 -20.07
C GLY A 530 -9.86 -22.20 -21.26
N ALA A 531 -10.98 -21.54 -21.06
CA ALA A 531 -11.64 -20.87 -22.18
C ALA A 531 -10.78 -19.67 -22.59
N HIS A 532 -10.37 -19.60 -23.85
CA HIS A 532 -9.66 -18.44 -24.38
C HIS A 532 -10.54 -17.19 -24.27
N ALA A 533 -10.01 -16.07 -23.83
CA ALA A 533 -10.73 -14.81 -23.68
C ALA A 533 -11.49 -14.41 -24.96
N HIS A 534 -10.96 -14.75 -26.15
CA HIS A 534 -11.56 -14.50 -27.45
C HIS A 534 -12.91 -15.18 -27.71
N GLU A 535 -13.14 -16.40 -27.21
CA GLU A 535 -14.41 -17.10 -27.40
C GLU A 535 -15.55 -16.45 -26.62
N VAL A 536 -15.21 -15.79 -25.57
CA VAL A 536 -16.11 -15.19 -24.60
C VAL A 536 -16.61 -13.81 -25.02
N TYR A 537 -15.75 -12.99 -25.60
CA TYR A 537 -16.15 -11.70 -26.14
C TYR A 537 -17.00 -11.87 -27.41
N ALA A 538 -16.78 -12.93 -28.17
CA ALA A 538 -17.60 -13.26 -29.35
C ALA A 538 -19.03 -13.69 -28.94
N GLU A 539 -19.22 -14.43 -27.86
CA GLU A 539 -20.54 -14.81 -27.36
C GLU A 539 -21.30 -13.63 -26.73
N ALA A 540 -20.61 -12.73 -26.03
CA ALA A 540 -21.22 -11.52 -25.48
C ALA A 540 -21.67 -10.52 -26.57
N GLY A 541 -20.93 -10.43 -27.68
CA GLY A 541 -21.28 -9.63 -28.84
C GLY A 541 -22.50 -10.17 -29.61
N ASN A 542 -22.75 -11.47 -29.60
CA ASN A 542 -23.89 -12.10 -30.26
C ASN A 542 -25.18 -12.13 -29.41
N ALA A 543 -25.11 -11.78 -28.12
CA ALA A 543 -26.28 -11.69 -27.26
C ALA A 543 -26.98 -10.32 -27.26
N VAL A 544 -26.51 -9.38 -28.08
CA VAL A 544 -27.01 -8.00 -28.22
C VAL A 544 -27.49 -7.77 -29.65
N GLY A 545 -27.91 -8.83 -30.36
CA GLY A 545 -28.58 -8.77 -31.64
C GLY A 545 -30.10 -8.85 -31.53
#